data_96c1db601b9c0f74965d0dda4954d855
#
_entry.id   96c1db601b9c0f74965d0dda4954d855
#
_cell.length_a   1.000
_cell.length_b   1.000
_cell.length_c   1.000
_cell.angle_alpha   90.00
_cell.angle_beta   90.00
_cell.angle_gamma   90.00
#
_symmetry.space_group_name_H-M   'P 1'
#
loop_
_entity.id
_entity.type
_entity.pdbx_description
1 polymer ?
#
loop_
_entity_poly.entity_id
_entity_poly.type
_entity_poly.pdbx_seq_one_letter_code
_entity_poly.pdbx_strand_id
1 'polypeptide(L)'
;MQLCKKCRNAIIAVMQKPEPSRAETSLRERRRERTWVNIHETALRLARQHGMRGSTVEDIAAEAGISPRTFFNYFGTKEDAVLGLRAPAITDELLVSDRAHENDNLIVRITHLLLYIVRHSFNFADHAKFRERIDEFPEFRHRLKVHHISCEQVLIDYLNTVDWDAFNAAGRHGPLITRPENMPLTETAEERTRATVQLASAVLRQLHFAKDIADEDEVERRIHNTVKTFQALLKEN
;
A
#
# COMPACT_ATOMS: atom_id res chain seq x y z
N MET A 1 31.30 31.38 -16.81
CA MET A 1 31.12 30.32 -17.84
C MET A 1 29.75 30.49 -18.43
N GLN A 2 29.63 31.08 -19.63
CA GLN A 2 28.33 31.32 -20.28
C GLN A 2 27.87 30.05 -20.99
N LEU A 3 26.68 29.50 -20.60
CA LEU A 3 26.09 28.39 -21.27
C LEU A 3 25.71 28.72 -22.73
N CYS A 4 26.07 27.82 -23.65
CA CYS A 4 25.80 27.93 -25.09
C CYS A 4 24.27 28.11 -25.32
N LYS A 5 23.88 28.95 -26.31
CA LYS A 5 22.48 29.20 -26.70
C LYS A 5 21.66 27.91 -26.94
N LYS A 6 22.29 26.85 -27.47
CA LYS A 6 21.68 25.54 -27.68
C LYS A 6 21.30 24.81 -26.36
N CYS A 7 22.19 24.91 -25.36
CA CYS A 7 21.92 24.34 -24.03
C CYS A 7 20.81 25.10 -23.27
N ARG A 8 20.77 26.43 -23.44
CA ARG A 8 19.70 27.26 -22.85
C ARG A 8 18.34 26.98 -23.44
N ASN A 9 18.25 26.79 -24.77
CA ASN A 9 17.00 26.45 -25.44
C ASN A 9 16.52 25.02 -25.10
N ALA A 10 17.44 24.06 -24.89
CA ALA A 10 17.08 22.71 -24.45
C ALA A 10 16.54 22.70 -23.01
N ILE A 11 17.12 23.49 -22.10
CA ILE A 11 16.62 23.62 -20.72
C ILE A 11 15.26 24.31 -20.70
N ILE A 12 15.04 25.35 -21.51
CA ILE A 12 13.76 26.05 -21.61
C ILE A 12 12.68 25.13 -22.21
N ALA A 13 13.02 24.28 -23.20
CA ALA A 13 12.09 23.30 -23.79
C ALA A 13 11.68 22.18 -22.81
N VAL A 14 12.56 21.80 -21.88
CA VAL A 14 12.25 20.83 -20.81
C VAL A 14 11.35 21.46 -19.74
N MET A 15 11.52 22.76 -19.46
CA MET A 15 10.68 23.50 -18.49
C MET A 15 9.33 23.93 -19.05
N GLN A 16 9.10 23.81 -20.36
CA GLN A 16 7.84 24.20 -21.04
C GLN A 16 6.96 23.00 -21.42
N LYS A 17 7.21 21.81 -20.87
CA LYS A 17 6.24 20.74 -21.02
C LYS A 17 5.02 21.12 -20.18
N PRO A 18 3.86 21.42 -20.79
CA PRO A 18 2.68 21.80 -20.00
C PRO A 18 2.35 20.64 -19.08
N GLU A 19 2.20 20.92 -17.80
CA GLU A 19 1.62 19.95 -16.87
C GLU A 19 0.24 19.54 -17.41
N PRO A 20 -0.10 18.24 -17.46
CA PRO A 20 -1.39 17.80 -17.94
C PRO A 20 -2.49 18.50 -17.11
N SER A 21 -3.50 19.05 -17.79
CA SER A 21 -4.62 19.69 -17.10
C SER A 21 -5.28 18.67 -16.15
N ARG A 22 -5.88 19.16 -15.05
CA ARG A 22 -6.60 18.31 -14.08
C ARG A 22 -7.63 17.38 -14.75
N ALA A 23 -8.24 17.83 -15.85
CA ALA A 23 -9.15 17.03 -16.66
C ALA A 23 -8.44 15.90 -17.44
N GLU A 24 -7.23 16.15 -18.00
CA GLU A 24 -6.44 15.14 -18.71
C GLU A 24 -5.85 14.10 -17.76
N THR A 25 -5.41 14.50 -16.57
CA THR A 25 -5.00 13.60 -15.49
C THR A 25 -6.16 12.67 -15.12
N SER A 26 -7.35 13.21 -14.90
CA SER A 26 -8.57 12.43 -14.62
C SER A 26 -8.94 11.46 -15.75
N LEU A 27 -8.79 11.82 -17.02
CA LEU A 27 -9.04 10.92 -18.15
C LEU A 27 -8.01 9.80 -18.27
N ARG A 28 -6.74 10.08 -17.99
CA ARG A 28 -5.67 9.06 -17.96
C ARG A 28 -5.90 8.06 -16.82
N GLU A 29 -6.24 8.56 -15.65
CA GLU A 29 -6.55 7.73 -14.48
C GLU A 29 -7.75 6.83 -14.74
N ARG A 30 -8.84 7.36 -15.30
CA ARG A 30 -10.02 6.57 -15.69
C ARG A 30 -9.70 5.49 -16.72
N ARG A 31 -8.85 5.79 -17.72
CA ARG A 31 -8.40 4.80 -18.71
C ARG A 31 -7.54 3.73 -18.06
N ARG A 32 -6.62 4.13 -17.17
CA ARG A 32 -5.77 3.21 -16.43
C ARG A 32 -6.61 2.27 -15.57
N GLU A 33 -7.59 2.82 -14.85
CA GLU A 33 -8.52 2.04 -14.03
C GLU A 33 -9.33 1.05 -14.86
N ARG A 34 -9.90 1.45 -15.99
CA ARG A 34 -10.64 0.55 -16.87
C ARG A 34 -9.77 -0.59 -17.39
N THR A 35 -8.53 -0.29 -17.79
CA THR A 35 -7.60 -1.33 -18.25
C THR A 35 -7.25 -2.28 -17.11
N TRP A 36 -7.00 -1.75 -15.91
CA TRP A 36 -6.72 -2.57 -14.72
C TRP A 36 -7.88 -3.53 -14.41
N VAL A 37 -9.11 -3.03 -14.39
CA VAL A 37 -10.34 -3.84 -14.17
C VAL A 37 -10.47 -4.91 -15.25
N ASN A 38 -10.32 -4.56 -16.53
CA ASN A 38 -10.42 -5.51 -17.64
C ASN A 38 -9.40 -6.66 -17.50
N ILE A 39 -8.15 -6.34 -17.18
CA ILE A 39 -7.12 -7.38 -16.96
C ILE A 39 -7.49 -8.27 -15.76
N HIS A 40 -7.91 -7.68 -14.64
CA HIS A 40 -8.30 -8.41 -13.44
C HIS A 40 -9.46 -9.37 -13.70
N GLU A 41 -10.55 -8.89 -14.30
CA GLU A 41 -11.73 -9.69 -14.61
C GLU A 41 -11.41 -10.82 -15.58
N THR A 42 -10.61 -10.54 -16.60
CA THR A 42 -10.14 -11.54 -17.58
C THR A 42 -9.28 -12.61 -16.89
N ALA A 43 -8.30 -12.20 -16.06
CA ALA A 43 -7.43 -13.12 -15.35
C ALA A 43 -8.23 -14.03 -14.41
N LEU A 44 -9.15 -13.45 -13.62
CA LEU A 44 -10.00 -14.21 -12.70
C LEU A 44 -10.89 -15.22 -13.44
N ARG A 45 -11.48 -14.82 -14.56
CA ARG A 45 -12.32 -15.70 -15.37
C ARG A 45 -11.52 -16.86 -15.97
N LEU A 46 -10.36 -16.58 -16.56
CA LEU A 46 -9.49 -17.64 -17.12
C LEU A 46 -8.98 -18.59 -16.03
N ALA A 47 -8.59 -18.06 -14.86
CA ALA A 47 -8.19 -18.89 -13.72
C ALA A 47 -9.30 -19.83 -13.25
N ARG A 48 -10.55 -19.38 -13.24
CA ARG A 48 -11.71 -20.22 -12.92
C ARG A 48 -11.98 -21.30 -13.98
N GLN A 49 -11.78 -20.98 -15.25
CA GLN A 49 -12.05 -21.91 -16.35
C GLN A 49 -10.94 -22.97 -16.52
N HIS A 50 -9.68 -22.58 -16.37
CA HIS A 50 -8.52 -23.40 -16.72
C HIS A 50 -7.59 -23.69 -15.54
N GLY A 51 -7.91 -23.17 -14.36
CA GLY A 51 -7.03 -23.19 -13.18
C GLY A 51 -5.84 -22.23 -13.32
N MET A 52 -5.15 -21.97 -12.20
CA MET A 52 -3.97 -21.08 -12.21
C MET A 52 -2.84 -21.56 -13.11
N ARG A 53 -2.64 -22.86 -13.25
CA ARG A 53 -1.59 -23.42 -14.11
C ARG A 53 -1.94 -23.35 -15.60
N GLY A 54 -3.22 -23.44 -15.93
CA GLY A 54 -3.73 -23.40 -17.30
C GLY A 54 -3.91 -21.99 -17.88
N SER A 55 -3.70 -20.93 -17.07
CA SER A 55 -3.82 -19.55 -17.48
C SER A 55 -2.44 -18.91 -17.54
N THR A 56 -2.00 -18.45 -18.70
CA THR A 56 -0.74 -17.76 -18.88
C THR A 56 -0.93 -16.24 -18.96
N VAL A 57 0.15 -15.46 -18.81
CA VAL A 57 0.10 -13.99 -19.00
C VAL A 57 -0.25 -13.67 -20.45
N GLU A 58 0.24 -14.49 -21.39
CA GLU A 58 -0.02 -14.37 -22.81
C GLU A 58 -1.52 -14.53 -23.13
N ASP A 59 -2.18 -15.54 -22.54
CA ASP A 59 -3.62 -15.78 -22.70
C ASP A 59 -4.43 -14.62 -22.11
N ILE A 60 -4.07 -14.18 -20.89
CA ILE A 60 -4.74 -13.05 -20.23
C ILE A 60 -4.59 -11.78 -21.07
N ALA A 61 -3.39 -11.48 -21.56
CA ALA A 61 -3.13 -10.28 -22.35
C ALA A 61 -3.88 -10.33 -23.68
N ALA A 62 -3.84 -11.47 -24.38
CA ALA A 62 -4.53 -11.65 -25.66
C ALA A 62 -6.03 -11.44 -25.51
N GLU A 63 -6.64 -12.02 -24.48
CA GLU A 63 -8.09 -11.92 -24.27
C GLU A 63 -8.51 -10.54 -23.72
N ALA A 64 -7.66 -9.89 -22.93
CA ALA A 64 -7.86 -8.50 -22.49
C ALA A 64 -7.63 -7.46 -23.61
N GLY A 65 -7.16 -7.90 -24.79
CA GLY A 65 -6.88 -7.02 -25.95
C GLY A 65 -5.65 -6.13 -25.73
N ILE A 66 -4.64 -6.60 -25.00
CA ILE A 66 -3.41 -5.85 -24.71
C ILE A 66 -2.16 -6.68 -25.01
N SER A 67 -0.99 -6.05 -25.01
CA SER A 67 0.28 -6.79 -25.10
C SER A 67 0.70 -7.34 -23.72
N PRO A 68 1.50 -8.43 -23.66
CA PRO A 68 2.11 -8.90 -22.40
C PRO A 68 2.93 -7.80 -21.71
N ARG A 69 3.63 -6.95 -22.46
CA ARG A 69 4.33 -5.78 -21.93
C ARG A 69 3.36 -4.81 -21.22
N THR A 70 2.19 -4.60 -21.80
CA THR A 70 1.15 -3.77 -21.17
C THR A 70 0.63 -4.41 -19.90
N PHE A 71 0.43 -5.73 -19.86
CA PHE A 71 0.05 -6.45 -18.65
C PHE A 71 1.01 -6.17 -17.50
N PHE A 72 2.34 -6.29 -17.72
CA PHE A 72 3.35 -6.04 -16.69
C PHE A 72 3.45 -4.58 -16.21
N ASN A 73 2.84 -3.62 -16.92
CA ASN A 73 2.69 -2.24 -16.43
C ASN A 73 1.58 -2.11 -15.34
N TYR A 74 0.72 -3.12 -15.21
CA TYR A 74 -0.40 -3.14 -14.25
C TYR A 74 -0.22 -4.17 -13.15
N PHE A 75 0.31 -5.34 -13.47
CA PHE A 75 0.46 -6.46 -12.53
C PHE A 75 1.84 -7.09 -12.65
N GLY A 76 2.48 -7.35 -11.52
CA GLY A 76 3.79 -8.00 -11.48
C GLY A 76 3.72 -9.49 -11.82
N THR A 77 2.59 -10.15 -11.50
CA THR A 77 2.36 -11.57 -11.71
C THR A 77 0.90 -11.83 -12.13
N LYS A 78 0.62 -13.00 -12.70
CA LYS A 78 -0.75 -13.42 -13.00
C LYS A 78 -1.58 -13.64 -11.73
N GLU A 79 -0.94 -14.07 -10.65
CA GLU A 79 -1.54 -14.21 -9.34
C GLU A 79 -2.03 -12.86 -8.82
N ASP A 80 -1.26 -11.78 -9.00
CA ASP A 80 -1.67 -10.42 -8.66
C ASP A 80 -2.88 -9.99 -9.47
N ALA A 81 -2.91 -10.30 -10.75
CA ALA A 81 -4.04 -9.99 -11.62
C ALA A 81 -5.32 -10.74 -11.19
N VAL A 82 -5.22 -12.03 -10.88
CA VAL A 82 -6.38 -12.82 -10.41
C VAL A 82 -6.86 -12.36 -9.05
N LEU A 83 -5.95 -12.03 -8.13
CA LEU A 83 -6.29 -11.49 -6.80
C LEU A 83 -6.80 -10.05 -6.87
N GLY A 84 -6.49 -9.30 -7.92
CA GLY A 84 -6.78 -7.88 -8.00
C GLY A 84 -5.90 -7.05 -7.06
N LEU A 85 -4.61 -7.40 -6.94
CA LEU A 85 -3.67 -6.67 -6.10
C LEU A 85 -3.16 -5.43 -6.81
N ARG A 86 -3.11 -4.32 -6.09
CA ARG A 86 -2.44 -3.08 -6.49
C ARG A 86 -1.09 -2.97 -5.78
N ALA A 87 -0.15 -2.30 -6.38
CA ALA A 87 1.08 -1.95 -5.67
C ALA A 87 0.74 -1.10 -4.43
N PRO A 88 1.23 -1.47 -3.24
CA PRO A 88 1.03 -0.64 -2.05
C PRO A 88 1.71 0.71 -2.23
N ALA A 89 1.09 1.77 -1.73
CA ALA A 89 1.63 3.13 -1.84
C ALA A 89 1.20 3.99 -0.65
N ILE A 90 2.00 5.01 -0.35
CA ILE A 90 1.60 6.13 0.49
C ILE A 90 0.90 7.13 -0.43
N THR A 91 -0.36 7.42 -0.17
CA THR A 91 -1.17 8.35 -0.95
C THR A 91 -1.51 9.60 -0.13
N ASP A 92 -1.90 10.68 -0.82
CA ASP A 92 -2.33 11.90 -0.13
C ASP A 92 -3.55 11.65 0.75
N GLU A 93 -4.46 10.77 0.32
CA GLU A 93 -5.64 10.38 1.09
C GLU A 93 -5.25 9.63 2.39
N LEU A 94 -4.21 8.78 2.34
CA LEU A 94 -3.66 8.14 3.53
C LEU A 94 -3.14 9.20 4.52
N LEU A 95 -2.36 10.18 4.04
CA LEU A 95 -1.80 11.23 4.87
C LEU A 95 -2.89 12.15 5.46
N VAL A 96 -3.97 12.37 4.73
CA VAL A 96 -5.16 13.08 5.25
C VAL A 96 -5.87 12.25 6.32
N SER A 97 -6.05 10.96 6.09
CA SER A 97 -6.66 10.00 7.05
C SER A 97 -5.85 9.90 8.34
N ASP A 98 -4.52 9.92 8.26
CA ASP A 98 -3.61 9.86 9.42
C ASP A 98 -3.84 10.98 10.45
N ARG A 99 -4.35 12.16 10.00
CA ARG A 99 -4.65 13.29 10.90
C ARG A 99 -5.67 12.97 11.98
N ALA A 100 -6.59 12.06 11.71
CA ALA A 100 -7.56 11.61 12.72
C ALA A 100 -6.89 10.87 13.88
N HIS A 101 -5.69 10.34 13.66
CA HIS A 101 -4.93 9.51 14.60
C HIS A 101 -3.69 10.22 15.19
N GLU A 102 -3.52 11.52 14.97
CA GLU A 102 -2.35 12.30 15.41
C GLU A 102 -2.12 12.28 16.92
N ASN A 103 -3.17 12.06 17.69
CA ASN A 103 -3.13 12.01 19.17
C ASN A 103 -3.23 10.60 19.73
N ASP A 104 -3.32 9.58 18.90
CA ASP A 104 -3.39 8.19 19.32
C ASP A 104 -2.01 7.68 19.79
N ASN A 105 -2.04 6.57 20.52
CA ASN A 105 -0.81 5.81 20.78
C ASN A 105 -0.12 5.46 19.47
N LEU A 106 1.20 5.61 19.41
CA LEU A 106 1.97 5.41 18.16
C LEU A 106 1.68 4.06 17.51
N ILE A 107 1.57 2.96 18.26
CA ILE A 107 1.30 1.63 17.67
C ILE A 107 -0.11 1.58 17.09
N VAL A 108 -1.11 2.19 17.73
CA VAL A 108 -2.47 2.34 17.18
C VAL A 108 -2.41 3.08 15.86
N ARG A 109 -1.79 4.27 15.83
CA ARG A 109 -1.64 5.11 14.64
C ARG A 109 -0.94 4.37 13.49
N ILE A 110 0.20 3.72 13.76
CA ILE A 110 0.93 2.97 12.73
C ILE A 110 0.13 1.74 12.25
N THR A 111 -0.70 1.15 13.13
CA THR A 111 -1.62 0.08 12.74
C THR A 111 -2.68 0.59 11.76
N HIS A 112 -3.24 1.79 11.97
CA HIS A 112 -4.18 2.41 11.02
C HIS A 112 -3.53 2.72 9.68
N LEU A 113 -2.32 3.27 9.68
CA LEU A 113 -1.56 3.49 8.43
C LEU A 113 -1.35 2.18 7.66
N LEU A 114 -0.90 1.12 8.34
CA LEU A 114 -0.70 -0.18 7.69
C LEU A 114 -2.03 -0.78 7.20
N LEU A 115 -3.09 -0.69 7.99
CA LEU A 115 -4.43 -1.16 7.62
C LEU A 115 -4.94 -0.43 6.37
N TYR A 116 -4.73 0.89 6.30
CA TYR A 116 -5.10 1.68 5.12
C TYR A 116 -4.34 1.21 3.87
N ILE A 117 -3.00 1.08 3.95
CA ILE A 117 -2.17 0.59 2.85
C ILE A 117 -2.65 -0.79 2.38
N VAL A 118 -2.86 -1.71 3.30
CA VAL A 118 -3.36 -3.06 3.01
C VAL A 118 -4.72 -2.99 2.32
N ARG A 119 -5.70 -2.28 2.89
CA ARG A 119 -7.05 -2.17 2.33
C ARG A 119 -7.07 -1.57 0.92
N HIS A 120 -6.27 -0.52 0.66
CA HIS A 120 -6.25 0.16 -0.64
C HIS A 120 -5.40 -0.56 -1.69
N SER A 121 -4.50 -1.44 -1.27
CA SER A 121 -3.75 -2.32 -2.17
C SER A 121 -4.54 -3.54 -2.65
N PHE A 122 -5.68 -3.79 -2.04
CA PHE A 122 -6.66 -4.76 -2.53
C PHE A 122 -7.85 -4.01 -3.17
N ASN A 123 -8.49 -4.58 -4.16
CA ASN A 123 -9.77 -4.07 -4.65
C ASN A 123 -10.89 -4.54 -3.70
N PHE A 124 -10.91 -4.00 -2.49
CA PHE A 124 -11.82 -4.42 -1.41
C PHE A 124 -13.23 -3.85 -1.53
N ALA A 125 -13.75 -3.65 -2.71
CA ALA A 125 -15.19 -3.36 -2.83
C ALA A 125 -16.06 -4.49 -2.23
N ASP A 126 -15.47 -5.68 -1.98
CA ASP A 126 -16.21 -6.83 -1.45
C ASP A 126 -15.28 -7.82 -0.72
N HIS A 127 -15.20 -7.67 0.61
CA HIS A 127 -14.44 -8.58 1.49
C HIS A 127 -14.86 -10.04 1.38
N ALA A 128 -16.17 -10.30 1.15
CA ALA A 128 -16.69 -11.65 1.02
C ALA A 128 -16.14 -12.33 -0.23
N LYS A 129 -16.13 -11.63 -1.37
CA LYS A 129 -15.57 -12.13 -2.63
C LYS A 129 -14.06 -12.35 -2.57
N PHE A 130 -13.33 -11.53 -1.79
CA PHE A 130 -11.90 -11.74 -1.61
C PHE A 130 -11.62 -13.02 -0.82
N ARG A 131 -12.36 -13.26 0.25
CA ARG A 131 -12.25 -14.48 1.06
C ARG A 131 -12.61 -15.71 0.25
N GLU A 132 -13.69 -15.66 -0.51
CA GLU A 132 -14.09 -16.71 -1.45
C GLU A 132 -12.96 -17.04 -2.45
N ARG A 133 -12.27 -16.04 -3.01
CA ARG A 133 -11.12 -16.26 -3.91
C ARG A 133 -9.95 -16.97 -3.24
N ILE A 134 -9.64 -16.64 -1.98
CA ILE A 134 -8.56 -17.31 -1.25
C ILE A 134 -8.92 -18.77 -0.95
N ASP A 135 -10.18 -19.05 -0.67
CA ASP A 135 -10.66 -20.42 -0.44
C ASP A 135 -10.71 -21.21 -1.75
N GLU A 136 -11.07 -20.57 -2.87
CA GLU A 136 -11.05 -21.13 -4.22
C GLU A 136 -9.62 -21.48 -4.69
N PHE A 137 -8.62 -20.66 -4.34
CA PHE A 137 -7.23 -20.80 -4.76
C PHE A 137 -6.26 -20.78 -3.56
N PRO A 138 -6.05 -21.90 -2.86
CA PRO A 138 -5.20 -21.94 -1.65
C PRO A 138 -3.74 -21.50 -1.88
N GLU A 139 -3.22 -21.61 -3.11
CA GLU A 139 -1.90 -21.15 -3.52
C GLU A 139 -1.69 -19.64 -3.33
N PHE A 140 -2.76 -18.85 -3.30
CA PHE A 140 -2.67 -17.41 -3.06
C PHE A 140 -2.23 -17.03 -1.65
N ARG A 141 -2.32 -17.93 -0.69
CA ARG A 141 -1.89 -17.66 0.70
C ARG A 141 -0.43 -17.22 0.78
N HIS A 142 0.43 -17.84 -0.03
CA HIS A 142 1.84 -17.41 -0.10
C HIS A 142 1.98 -16.02 -0.73
N ARG A 143 1.29 -15.76 -1.85
CA ARG A 143 1.34 -14.46 -2.53
C ARG A 143 0.83 -13.33 -1.65
N LEU A 144 -0.20 -13.58 -0.85
CA LEU A 144 -0.74 -12.61 0.12
C LEU A 144 0.27 -12.29 1.22
N LYS A 145 1.04 -13.27 1.70
CA LYS A 145 2.12 -13.00 2.66
C LYS A 145 3.20 -12.09 2.06
N VAL A 146 3.62 -12.38 0.82
CA VAL A 146 4.59 -11.54 0.10
C VAL A 146 4.05 -10.12 -0.10
N HIS A 147 2.77 -9.99 -0.47
CA HIS A 147 2.13 -8.70 -0.63
C HIS A 147 2.05 -7.91 0.69
N HIS A 148 1.72 -8.58 1.80
CA HIS A 148 1.69 -7.94 3.13
C HIS A 148 3.08 -7.43 3.52
N ILE A 149 4.16 -8.20 3.28
CA ILE A 149 5.55 -7.75 3.47
C ILE A 149 5.84 -6.50 2.62
N SER A 150 5.33 -6.43 1.38
CA SER A 150 5.49 -5.25 0.54
C SER A 150 4.75 -4.03 1.13
N CYS A 151 3.58 -4.21 1.75
CA CYS A 151 2.87 -3.15 2.47
C CYS A 151 3.67 -2.65 3.68
N GLU A 152 4.23 -3.58 4.47
CA GLU A 152 5.11 -3.25 5.59
C GLU A 152 6.34 -2.46 5.10
N GLN A 153 6.98 -2.87 4.00
CA GLN A 153 8.17 -2.20 3.48
C GLN A 153 7.87 -0.77 3.03
N VAL A 154 6.77 -0.54 2.31
CA VAL A 154 6.34 0.81 1.91
C VAL A 154 6.11 1.70 3.12
N LEU A 155 5.53 1.18 4.19
CA LEU A 155 5.34 1.93 5.43
C LEU A 155 6.67 2.20 6.15
N ILE A 156 7.59 1.23 6.20
CA ILE A 156 8.95 1.39 6.75
C ILE A 156 9.69 2.50 5.99
N ASP A 157 9.68 2.45 4.65
CA ASP A 157 10.34 3.45 3.81
C ASP A 157 9.79 4.85 4.07
N TYR A 158 8.47 5.00 4.19
CA TYR A 158 7.83 6.25 4.56
C TYR A 158 8.25 6.72 5.97
N LEU A 159 8.15 5.86 6.97
CA LEU A 159 8.49 6.21 8.36
C LEU A 159 9.99 6.50 8.55
N ASN A 160 10.85 5.96 7.69
CA ASN A 160 12.28 6.31 7.65
C ASN A 160 12.52 7.73 7.12
N THR A 161 11.54 8.39 6.53
CA THR A 161 11.61 9.82 6.17
C THR A 161 11.20 10.75 7.32
N VAL A 162 10.62 10.22 8.39
CA VAL A 162 10.08 11.01 9.51
C VAL A 162 11.19 11.52 10.42
N ASP A 163 11.05 12.77 10.87
CA ASP A 163 11.87 13.36 11.94
C ASP A 163 11.37 12.88 13.31
N TRP A 164 11.92 11.73 13.74
CA TRP A 164 11.56 11.12 15.01
C TRP A 164 11.98 11.94 16.23
N ASP A 165 13.02 12.76 16.12
CA ASP A 165 13.48 13.61 17.21
C ASP A 165 12.50 14.77 17.41
N ALA A 166 12.06 15.43 16.35
CA ALA A 166 11.01 16.45 16.41
C ALA A 166 9.69 15.84 16.93
N PHE A 167 9.29 14.66 16.45
CA PHE A 167 8.09 13.97 16.91
C PHE A 167 8.14 13.62 18.42
N ASN A 168 9.28 13.12 18.91
CA ASN A 168 9.49 12.84 20.33
C ASN A 168 9.48 14.11 21.17
N ALA A 169 10.11 15.20 20.69
CA ALA A 169 10.11 16.52 21.36
C ALA A 169 8.69 17.11 21.47
N ALA A 170 7.83 16.84 20.49
CA ALA A 170 6.41 17.21 20.53
C ALA A 170 5.54 16.30 21.44
N GLY A 171 6.15 15.42 22.25
CA GLY A 171 5.42 14.51 23.13
C GLY A 171 4.78 13.32 22.41
N ARG A 172 5.24 13.00 21.22
CA ARG A 172 4.76 11.90 20.35
C ARG A 172 3.32 12.09 19.88
N HIS A 173 2.92 13.32 19.66
CA HIS A 173 1.64 13.76 19.12
C HIS A 173 1.83 14.70 17.93
N GLY A 174 0.77 14.88 17.14
CA GLY A 174 0.79 15.76 15.98
C GLY A 174 1.30 15.10 14.70
N PRO A 175 1.56 15.89 13.64
CA PRO A 175 1.88 15.38 12.31
C PRO A 175 3.24 14.67 12.27
N LEU A 176 3.35 13.63 11.42
CA LEU A 176 4.61 13.00 11.08
C LEU A 176 5.33 13.89 10.05
N ILE A 177 6.27 14.70 10.53
CA ILE A 177 7.02 15.66 9.71
C ILE A 177 8.21 14.96 9.08
N THR A 178 8.46 15.21 7.80
CA THR A 178 9.64 14.70 7.10
C THR A 178 10.90 15.37 7.64
N ARG A 179 11.93 14.59 7.94
CA ARG A 179 13.23 15.10 8.36
C ARG A 179 13.91 15.89 7.26
N PRO A 180 14.76 16.87 7.60
CA PRO A 180 15.58 17.59 6.62
C PRO A 180 16.49 16.65 5.82
N GLU A 181 16.69 16.93 4.53
CA GLU A 181 17.51 16.09 3.64
C GLU A 181 18.96 15.90 4.12
N ASN A 182 19.50 16.88 4.87
CA ASN A 182 20.86 16.84 5.43
C ASN A 182 20.95 16.07 6.76
N MET A 183 19.85 15.59 7.31
CA MET A 183 19.82 14.78 8.53
C MET A 183 19.88 13.30 8.17
N PRO A 184 20.96 12.57 8.51
CA PRO A 184 21.04 11.14 8.22
C PRO A 184 20.06 10.35 9.08
N LEU A 185 19.54 9.25 8.52
CA LEU A 185 18.80 8.26 9.29
C LEU A 185 19.80 7.53 10.20
N THR A 186 19.52 7.49 11.50
CA THR A 186 20.33 6.74 12.45
C THR A 186 19.92 5.27 12.47
N GLU A 187 20.85 4.35 12.73
CA GLU A 187 20.58 2.92 12.86
C GLU A 187 19.48 2.65 13.91
N THR A 188 19.55 3.32 15.05
CA THR A 188 18.52 3.21 16.10
C THR A 188 17.14 3.67 15.63
N ALA A 189 17.04 4.71 14.80
CA ALA A 189 15.77 5.17 14.25
C ALA A 189 15.21 4.16 13.26
N GLU A 190 16.05 3.56 12.41
CA GLU A 190 15.65 2.52 11.46
C GLU A 190 15.16 1.26 12.18
N GLU A 191 15.90 0.77 13.20
CA GLU A 191 15.48 -0.38 14.00
C GLU A 191 14.16 -0.13 14.71
N ARG A 192 13.97 1.07 15.29
CA ARG A 192 12.73 1.48 15.95
C ARG A 192 11.58 1.51 14.97
N THR A 193 11.77 2.07 13.78
CA THR A 193 10.76 2.10 12.71
C THR A 193 10.33 0.68 12.35
N ARG A 194 11.29 -0.18 12.08
CA ARG A 194 11.04 -1.59 11.72
C ARG A 194 10.27 -2.33 12.83
N ALA A 195 10.72 -2.21 14.07
CA ALA A 195 10.04 -2.82 15.21
C ALA A 195 8.60 -2.30 15.40
N THR A 196 8.38 -1.00 15.19
CA THR A 196 7.04 -0.40 15.30
C THR A 196 6.09 -0.95 14.23
N VAL A 197 6.55 -1.08 12.98
CA VAL A 197 5.74 -1.65 11.88
C VAL A 197 5.48 -3.15 12.12
N GLN A 198 6.46 -3.89 12.64
CA GLN A 198 6.27 -5.31 12.98
C GLN A 198 5.24 -5.50 14.11
N LEU A 199 5.21 -4.62 15.11
CA LEU A 199 4.17 -4.64 16.15
C LEU A 199 2.79 -4.31 15.56
N ALA A 200 2.69 -3.29 14.71
CA ALA A 200 1.46 -2.96 14.00
C ALA A 200 0.95 -4.14 13.14
N SER A 201 1.87 -4.82 12.45
CA SER A 201 1.55 -6.03 11.69
C SER A 201 1.06 -7.18 12.59
N ALA A 202 1.63 -7.34 13.78
CA ALA A 202 1.14 -8.32 14.74
C ALA A 202 -0.27 -7.99 15.24
N VAL A 203 -0.58 -6.70 15.46
CA VAL A 203 -1.96 -6.25 15.78
C VAL A 203 -2.92 -6.60 14.65
N LEU A 204 -2.58 -6.30 13.39
CA LEU A 204 -3.41 -6.64 12.23
C LEU A 204 -3.63 -8.14 12.07
N ARG A 205 -2.62 -8.96 12.33
CA ARG A 205 -2.78 -10.43 12.30
C ARG A 205 -3.83 -10.91 13.29
N GLN A 206 -3.90 -10.33 14.49
CA GLN A 206 -4.95 -10.64 15.46
C GLN A 206 -6.35 -10.28 14.94
N LEU A 207 -6.48 -9.20 14.17
CA LEU A 207 -7.76 -8.83 13.54
C LEU A 207 -8.18 -9.84 12.47
N HIS A 208 -7.26 -10.36 11.67
CA HIS A 208 -7.56 -11.32 10.59
C HIS A 208 -8.05 -12.69 11.09
N PHE A 209 -7.71 -13.07 12.33
CA PHE A 209 -8.24 -14.30 12.94
C PHE A 209 -9.69 -14.16 13.41
N ALA A 210 -10.22 -12.96 13.50
CA ALA A 210 -11.60 -12.70 13.85
C ALA A 210 -12.49 -12.74 12.60
N LYS A 211 -13.36 -13.75 12.52
CA LYS A 211 -14.15 -14.07 11.31
C LYS A 211 -15.19 -13.02 10.89
N ASP A 212 -15.55 -12.07 11.77
CA ASP A 212 -16.74 -11.23 11.58
C ASP A 212 -16.46 -9.74 11.86
N ILE A 213 -15.47 -9.14 11.18
CA ILE A 213 -15.28 -7.70 11.26
C ILE A 213 -16.00 -7.05 10.07
N ALA A 214 -17.24 -6.68 10.28
CA ALA A 214 -18.06 -5.98 9.29
C ALA A 214 -18.20 -4.47 9.59
N ASP A 215 -17.77 -4.01 10.78
CA ASP A 215 -17.99 -2.67 11.30
C ASP A 215 -16.65 -1.97 11.64
N GLU A 216 -16.48 -0.72 11.19
CA GLU A 216 -15.29 0.10 11.47
C GLU A 216 -15.10 0.35 12.97
N ASP A 217 -16.18 0.53 13.73
CA ASP A 217 -16.11 0.73 15.19
C ASP A 217 -15.58 -0.53 15.90
N GLU A 218 -15.86 -1.70 15.37
CA GLU A 218 -15.32 -2.96 15.89
C GLU A 218 -13.84 -3.10 15.57
N VAL A 219 -13.41 -2.70 14.36
CA VAL A 219 -11.99 -2.66 13.98
C VAL A 219 -11.22 -1.77 14.95
N GLU A 220 -11.72 -0.56 15.19
CA GLU A 220 -11.13 0.43 16.08
C GLU A 220 -10.98 -0.11 17.52
N ARG A 221 -12.04 -0.65 18.09
CA ARG A 221 -12.04 -1.26 19.43
C ARG A 221 -11.03 -2.40 19.53
N ARG A 222 -10.93 -3.25 18.51
CA ARG A 222 -10.00 -4.39 18.50
C ARG A 222 -8.55 -3.96 18.40
N ILE A 223 -8.25 -2.97 17.56
CA ILE A 223 -6.89 -2.37 17.49
C ILE A 223 -6.48 -1.91 18.87
N HIS A 224 -7.29 -1.06 19.51
CA HIS A 224 -7.00 -0.52 20.83
C HIS A 224 -6.84 -1.61 21.91
N ASN A 225 -7.72 -2.61 21.94
CA ASN A 225 -7.64 -3.69 22.91
C ASN A 225 -6.41 -4.56 22.70
N THR A 226 -6.06 -4.88 21.46
CA THR A 226 -4.85 -5.68 21.15
C THR A 226 -3.59 -4.92 21.54
N VAL A 227 -3.52 -3.62 21.25
CA VAL A 227 -2.38 -2.78 21.67
C VAL A 227 -2.27 -2.72 23.20
N LYS A 228 -3.37 -2.54 23.91
CA LYS A 228 -3.38 -2.59 25.39
C LYS A 228 -2.88 -3.93 25.91
N THR A 229 -3.29 -5.04 25.31
CA THR A 229 -2.82 -6.38 25.69
C THR A 229 -1.32 -6.51 25.51
N PHE A 230 -0.78 -6.08 24.35
CA PHE A 230 0.68 -6.12 24.11
C PHE A 230 1.45 -5.24 25.10
N GLN A 231 0.93 -4.06 25.43
CA GLN A 231 1.54 -3.19 26.43
C GLN A 231 1.54 -3.79 27.82
N ALA A 232 0.49 -4.52 28.22
CA ALA A 232 0.43 -5.22 29.49
C ALA A 232 1.49 -6.33 29.55
N LEU A 233 1.55 -7.19 28.53
CA LEU A 233 2.53 -8.28 28.44
C LEU A 233 3.98 -7.80 28.52
N LEU A 234 4.30 -6.62 27.94
CA LEU A 234 5.64 -6.03 28.02
C LEU A 234 5.99 -5.44 29.38
N LYS A 235 4.99 -5.15 30.22
CA LYS A 235 5.20 -4.62 31.60
C LYS A 235 5.29 -5.71 32.65
N GLU A 236 4.81 -6.91 32.35
CA GLU A 236 4.83 -8.06 33.26
C GLU A 236 6.21 -8.75 33.34
N ASN A 237 7.16 -8.36 32.45
CA ASN A 237 8.53 -8.81 32.40
C ASN A 237 9.50 -7.68 32.78
#